data_8811e754c6b8c70aaef83dd97c8cb817
#
_entry.id   8811e754c6b8c70aaef83dd97c8cb817
#
_cell.length_a   1.000
_cell.length_b   1.000
_cell.length_c   1.000
_cell.angle_alpha   90.00
_cell.angle_beta   90.00
_cell.angle_gamma   90.00
#
_symmetry.space_group_name_H-M   'P 1'
#
loop_
_entity.id
_entity.type
_entity.pdbx_description
1 polymer ?
#
loop_
_entity_poly.entity_id
_entity_poly.type
_entity_poly.pdbx_seq_one_letter_code
_entity_poly.pdbx_strand_id
1 'polypeptide(L)'
;MFKSLNFKVILFGFIFTFFSSFGQSFFLGLFNSSIRETLSISHGQFGSIYASATLLSSFILVWIGKKIDDMNILRFSSYVIILLAISCFLFSKISSIIFLFFAIFLMRLSGQGLMSHTATTTISRYFEKTRGRALSTTWLGLSLAEFILPLLIVFLLTITEWRSIWLSISVLIILVLPLISFYLVKNVNLDSRENLINEEKNQKEIKQWKRIEVLKDYRFYIVCLNMLAMPWIATGTFVYQSFIASSKGWGPYVIAQSFMVYSILSVATLFFSGFLIDKYSSRRLLIYMNIPLLLSAFVLFYFNSPISSFVFLGLIGISNGLANVLGSSTWAEIYGVKYIGSIKALTTALMVFSTAFGTALFGFLIDNSYSIEQIALVSGFYILIATISLLFIRNRLNPNYI
;
A
#
# COMPACT_ATOMS: atom_id res chain seq x y z
N MET A 1 10.69 -7.69 -27.44
CA MET A 1 11.25 -8.89 -26.80
C MET A 1 12.26 -8.45 -25.74
N PHE A 2 11.98 -8.62 -24.43
CA PHE A 2 12.95 -8.28 -23.39
C PHE A 2 14.16 -9.20 -23.51
N LYS A 3 15.38 -8.64 -23.45
CA LYS A 3 16.59 -9.45 -23.32
C LYS A 3 16.42 -10.35 -22.09
N SER A 4 16.97 -11.54 -22.10
CA SER A 4 16.76 -12.53 -20.99
C SER A 4 17.08 -11.97 -19.60
N LEU A 5 18.08 -11.08 -19.49
CA LEU A 5 18.42 -10.40 -18.23
C LEU A 5 17.34 -9.39 -17.79
N ASN A 6 16.76 -8.63 -18.72
CA ASN A 6 15.68 -7.70 -18.41
C ASN A 6 14.45 -8.43 -17.86
N PHE A 7 14.10 -9.58 -18.42
CA PHE A 7 13.02 -10.43 -17.91
C PHE A 7 13.30 -10.91 -16.48
N LYS A 8 14.53 -11.35 -16.20
CA LYS A 8 14.95 -11.80 -14.86
C LYS A 8 14.81 -10.69 -13.82
N VAL A 9 15.21 -9.46 -14.15
CA VAL A 9 15.10 -8.32 -13.23
C VAL A 9 13.64 -7.94 -12.97
N ILE A 10 12.78 -7.96 -14.00
CA ILE A 10 11.34 -7.73 -13.82
C ILE A 10 10.71 -8.84 -12.97
N LEU A 11 11.07 -10.10 -13.24
CA LEU A 11 10.57 -11.25 -12.46
C LEU A 11 11.03 -11.18 -10.99
N PHE A 12 12.26 -10.74 -10.73
CA PHE A 12 12.75 -10.47 -9.38
C PHE A 12 11.85 -9.43 -8.68
N GLY A 13 11.59 -8.29 -9.32
CA GLY A 13 10.72 -7.26 -8.78
C GLY A 13 9.31 -7.78 -8.51
N PHE A 14 8.72 -8.52 -9.44
CA PHE A 14 7.41 -9.14 -9.32
C PHE A 14 7.33 -10.11 -8.12
N ILE A 15 8.32 -10.98 -7.95
CA ILE A 15 8.38 -11.92 -6.83
C ILE A 15 8.52 -11.16 -5.50
N PHE A 16 9.37 -10.14 -5.44
CA PHE A 16 9.56 -9.35 -4.24
C PHE A 16 8.29 -8.58 -3.85
N THR A 17 7.53 -8.02 -4.80
CA THR A 17 6.24 -7.39 -4.50
C THR A 17 5.19 -8.41 -4.11
N PHE A 18 5.16 -9.61 -4.71
CA PHE A 18 4.29 -10.70 -4.28
C PHE A 18 4.54 -11.06 -2.81
N PHE A 19 5.79 -11.31 -2.43
CA PHE A 19 6.15 -11.68 -1.06
C PHE A 19 6.09 -10.50 -0.07
N SER A 20 6.06 -9.26 -0.54
CA SER A 20 5.79 -8.10 0.32
C SER A 20 4.40 -8.14 0.93
N SER A 21 3.48 -8.90 0.34
CA SER A 21 2.10 -9.09 0.80
C SER A 21 1.99 -9.59 2.22
N PHE A 22 2.94 -10.39 2.69
CA PHE A 22 2.94 -10.90 4.07
C PHE A 22 3.01 -9.79 5.12
N GLY A 23 3.60 -8.64 4.79
CA GLY A 23 3.60 -7.45 5.65
C GLY A 23 2.47 -6.46 5.36
N GLN A 24 1.60 -6.71 4.39
CA GLN A 24 0.51 -5.80 4.02
C GLN A 24 -0.72 -5.98 4.92
N SER A 25 -1.49 -4.90 5.05
CA SER A 25 -2.66 -4.86 5.94
C SER A 25 -3.75 -5.84 5.54
N PHE A 26 -3.97 -6.08 4.24
CA PHE A 26 -4.95 -7.04 3.78
C PHE A 26 -4.62 -8.47 4.24
N PHE A 27 -3.34 -8.84 4.25
CA PHE A 27 -2.89 -10.17 4.65
C PHE A 27 -2.89 -10.34 6.17
N LEU A 28 -2.30 -9.37 6.91
CA LEU A 28 -2.29 -9.38 8.38
C LEU A 28 -3.70 -9.35 8.97
N GLY A 29 -4.62 -8.65 8.31
CA GLY A 29 -6.03 -8.56 8.72
C GLY A 29 -6.78 -9.89 8.68
N LEU A 30 -6.35 -10.87 7.85
CA LEU A 30 -6.93 -12.22 7.84
C LEU A 30 -6.76 -12.96 9.17
N PHE A 31 -5.74 -12.60 9.93
CA PHE A 31 -5.41 -13.24 11.21
C PHE A 31 -5.82 -12.40 12.42
N ASN A 32 -6.46 -11.24 12.23
CA ASN A 32 -6.82 -10.29 13.30
C ASN A 32 -7.67 -10.96 14.38
N SER A 33 -8.76 -11.66 14.03
CA SER A 33 -9.64 -12.34 14.99
C SER A 33 -8.89 -13.40 15.77
N SER A 34 -8.17 -14.28 15.10
CA SER A 34 -7.41 -15.37 15.73
C SER A 34 -6.35 -14.87 16.72
N ILE A 35 -5.66 -13.76 16.37
CA ILE A 35 -4.66 -13.16 17.27
C ILE A 35 -5.33 -12.54 18.48
N ARG A 36 -6.41 -11.76 18.28
CA ARG A 36 -7.12 -11.09 19.38
C ARG A 36 -7.73 -12.11 20.34
N GLU A 37 -8.35 -13.15 19.83
CA GLU A 37 -8.90 -14.24 20.64
C GLU A 37 -7.79 -14.92 21.45
N THR A 38 -6.65 -15.23 20.83
CA THR A 38 -5.51 -15.87 21.52
C THR A 38 -4.95 -15.02 22.65
N LEU A 39 -4.87 -13.68 22.46
CA LEU A 39 -4.30 -12.76 23.45
C LEU A 39 -5.36 -12.12 24.35
N SER A 40 -6.64 -12.39 24.13
CA SER A 40 -7.77 -11.78 24.84
C SER A 40 -7.71 -10.25 24.81
N ILE A 41 -7.39 -9.64 23.65
CA ILE A 41 -7.28 -8.20 23.48
C ILE A 41 -8.45 -7.64 22.67
N SER A 42 -8.79 -6.36 22.92
CA SER A 42 -9.85 -5.65 22.22
C SER A 42 -9.43 -5.23 20.80
N HIS A 43 -10.38 -4.76 20.00
CA HIS A 43 -10.13 -4.20 18.67
C HIS A 43 -9.25 -2.95 18.74
N GLY A 44 -9.51 -2.05 19.69
CA GLY A 44 -8.74 -0.83 19.89
C GLY A 44 -7.31 -1.09 20.36
N GLN A 45 -7.12 -2.08 21.24
CA GLN A 45 -5.78 -2.52 21.65
C GLN A 45 -5.00 -3.04 20.43
N PHE A 46 -5.59 -3.94 19.63
CA PHE A 46 -4.95 -4.42 18.41
C PHE A 46 -4.63 -3.29 17.44
N GLY A 47 -5.58 -2.39 17.19
CA GLY A 47 -5.41 -1.25 16.28
C GLY A 47 -4.31 -0.29 16.73
N SER A 48 -4.23 -0.01 18.02
CA SER A 48 -3.19 0.86 18.60
C SER A 48 -1.79 0.23 18.52
N ILE A 49 -1.69 -1.07 18.78
CA ILE A 49 -0.44 -1.84 18.61
C ILE A 49 -0.02 -1.84 17.13
N TYR A 50 -0.96 -2.12 16.23
CA TYR A 50 -0.70 -2.12 14.79
C TYR A 50 -0.25 -0.75 14.29
N ALA A 51 -0.92 0.33 14.72
CA ALA A 51 -0.60 1.70 14.37
C ALA A 51 0.80 2.10 14.81
N SER A 52 1.12 1.89 16.08
CA SER A 52 2.43 2.24 16.65
C SER A 52 3.57 1.41 16.04
N ALA A 53 3.36 0.11 15.83
CA ALA A 53 4.32 -0.76 15.14
C ALA A 53 4.56 -0.32 13.68
N THR A 54 3.50 0.09 12.97
CA THR A 54 3.59 0.61 11.60
C THR A 54 4.37 1.92 11.54
N LEU A 55 4.11 2.86 12.44
CA LEU A 55 4.85 4.13 12.51
C LEU A 55 6.33 3.90 12.78
N LEU A 56 6.66 3.04 13.76
CA LEU A 56 8.05 2.70 14.08
C LEU A 56 8.75 2.05 12.89
N SER A 57 8.08 1.10 12.21
CA SER A 57 8.65 0.42 11.03
C SER A 57 8.98 1.40 9.91
N SER A 58 8.13 2.38 9.67
CA SER A 58 8.34 3.39 8.64
C SER A 58 9.49 4.32 8.97
N PHE A 59 9.64 4.69 10.23
CA PHE A 59 10.75 5.49 10.70
C PHE A 59 12.08 4.77 10.48
N ILE A 60 12.17 3.50 10.87
CA ILE A 60 13.38 2.69 10.71
C ILE A 60 13.68 2.36 9.25
N LEU A 61 12.63 2.19 8.41
CA LEU A 61 12.78 1.93 6.99
C LEU A 61 13.61 3.01 6.26
N VAL A 62 13.49 4.27 6.67
CA VAL A 62 14.25 5.39 6.06
C VAL A 62 15.76 5.14 6.14
N TRP A 63 16.24 4.58 7.24
CA TRP A 63 17.67 4.34 7.44
C TRP A 63 18.14 3.01 6.89
N ILE A 64 17.38 1.93 7.11
CA ILE A 64 17.75 0.61 6.59
C ILE A 64 17.60 0.58 5.06
N GLY A 65 16.54 1.18 4.52
CA GLY A 65 16.29 1.22 3.08
C GLY A 65 17.42 1.90 2.29
N LYS A 66 18.02 2.95 2.87
CA LYS A 66 19.16 3.65 2.26
C LYS A 66 20.36 2.74 2.01
N LYS A 67 20.55 1.67 2.82
CA LYS A 67 21.68 0.76 2.66
C LYS A 67 21.69 0.00 1.33
N ILE A 68 20.59 -0.03 0.57
CA ILE A 68 20.56 -0.58 -0.79
C ILE A 68 21.47 0.22 -1.74
N ASP A 69 21.79 1.47 -1.40
CA ASP A 69 22.69 2.32 -2.20
C ASP A 69 24.14 1.90 -2.08
N ASP A 70 24.53 1.36 -0.93
CA ASP A 70 25.91 1.05 -0.57
C ASP A 70 26.24 -0.45 -0.70
N MET A 71 25.25 -1.29 -0.99
CA MET A 71 25.39 -2.75 -1.01
C MET A 71 25.04 -3.34 -2.37
N ASN A 72 25.69 -4.47 -2.70
CA ASN A 72 25.28 -5.28 -3.84
C ASN A 72 23.84 -5.77 -3.63
N ILE A 73 23.03 -5.70 -4.70
CA ILE A 73 21.59 -6.06 -4.66
C ILE A 73 21.35 -7.49 -4.15
N LEU A 74 22.19 -8.45 -4.52
CA LEU A 74 22.07 -9.83 -4.06
C LEU A 74 22.27 -9.92 -2.54
N ARG A 75 23.26 -9.23 -1.99
CA ARG A 75 23.52 -9.21 -0.55
C ARG A 75 22.39 -8.51 0.22
N PHE A 76 21.94 -7.35 -0.27
CA PHE A 76 20.83 -6.62 0.35
C PHE A 76 19.54 -7.44 0.32
N SER A 77 19.19 -8.02 -0.84
CA SER A 77 17.99 -8.85 -0.96
C SER A 77 18.03 -10.09 -0.05
N SER A 78 19.21 -10.71 0.12
CA SER A 78 19.36 -11.85 1.04
C SER A 78 19.08 -11.46 2.49
N TYR A 79 19.57 -10.30 2.95
CA TYR A 79 19.24 -9.81 4.30
C TYR A 79 17.74 -9.53 4.48
N VAL A 80 17.10 -8.95 3.46
CA VAL A 80 15.66 -8.68 3.50
C VAL A 80 14.85 -9.97 3.53
N ILE A 81 15.23 -10.99 2.76
CA ILE A 81 14.60 -12.31 2.75
C ILE A 81 14.73 -12.99 4.12
N ILE A 82 15.93 -13.00 4.69
CA ILE A 82 16.19 -13.58 6.03
C ILE A 82 15.36 -12.86 7.08
N LEU A 83 15.33 -11.52 7.05
CA LEU A 83 14.53 -10.73 7.97
C LEU A 83 13.04 -11.04 7.84
N LEU A 84 12.51 -11.20 6.62
CA LEU A 84 11.12 -11.58 6.39
C LEU A 84 10.82 -12.97 6.93
N ALA A 85 11.68 -13.95 6.69
CA ALA A 85 11.52 -15.31 7.22
C ALA A 85 11.52 -15.31 8.75
N ILE A 86 12.45 -14.61 9.39
CA ILE A 86 12.49 -14.44 10.85
C ILE A 86 11.21 -13.75 11.33
N SER A 87 10.73 -12.73 10.64
CA SER A 87 9.50 -12.01 11.00
C SER A 87 8.28 -12.96 10.98
N CYS A 88 8.15 -13.79 9.95
CA CYS A 88 7.08 -14.79 9.86
C CYS A 88 7.20 -15.85 10.95
N PHE A 89 8.43 -16.31 11.26
CA PHE A 89 8.67 -17.25 12.36
C PHE A 89 8.26 -16.64 13.70
N LEU A 90 8.70 -15.43 13.99
CA LEU A 90 8.33 -14.73 15.24
C LEU A 90 6.82 -14.49 15.31
N PHE A 91 6.20 -14.14 14.18
CA PHE A 91 4.75 -13.95 14.11
C PHE A 91 3.99 -15.24 14.50
N SER A 92 4.50 -16.42 14.11
CA SER A 92 3.94 -17.72 14.53
C SER A 92 4.04 -17.99 16.05
N LYS A 93 4.90 -17.28 16.76
CA LYS A 93 5.18 -17.47 18.20
C LYS A 93 4.58 -16.40 19.10
N ILE A 94 3.69 -15.55 18.58
CA ILE A 94 3.04 -14.50 19.37
C ILE A 94 2.34 -15.11 20.60
N SER A 95 2.72 -14.62 21.78
CA SER A 95 2.21 -15.08 23.08
C SER A 95 1.87 -13.95 24.06
N SER A 96 2.22 -12.71 23.72
CA SER A 96 1.96 -11.53 24.55
C SER A 96 1.78 -10.28 23.70
N ILE A 97 1.24 -9.22 24.31
CA ILE A 97 1.02 -7.91 23.66
C ILE A 97 2.34 -7.30 23.19
N ILE A 98 3.38 -7.37 24.01
CA ILE A 98 4.71 -6.84 23.68
C ILE A 98 5.30 -7.62 22.49
N PHE A 99 5.15 -8.93 22.50
CA PHE A 99 5.61 -9.77 21.40
C PHE A 99 4.82 -9.49 20.10
N LEU A 100 3.51 -9.27 20.20
CA LEU A 100 2.66 -8.85 19.06
C LEU A 100 3.16 -7.54 18.44
N PHE A 101 3.49 -6.53 19.28
CA PHE A 101 4.03 -5.26 18.79
C PHE A 101 5.29 -5.47 17.95
N PHE A 102 6.28 -6.20 18.48
CA PHE A 102 7.53 -6.47 17.75
C PHE A 102 7.32 -7.34 16.50
N ALA A 103 6.42 -8.32 16.57
CA ALA A 103 6.09 -9.16 15.43
C ALA A 103 5.46 -8.34 14.28
N ILE A 104 4.47 -7.49 14.57
CA ILE A 104 3.87 -6.58 13.58
C ILE A 104 4.92 -5.59 13.07
N PHE A 105 5.72 -4.99 13.96
CA PHE A 105 6.78 -4.08 13.57
C PHE A 105 7.75 -4.71 12.56
N LEU A 106 8.25 -5.91 12.83
CA LEU A 106 9.16 -6.62 11.93
C LEU A 106 8.49 -7.02 10.62
N MET A 107 7.23 -7.46 10.66
CA MET A 107 6.45 -7.78 9.45
C MET A 107 6.22 -6.55 8.57
N ARG A 108 5.87 -5.42 9.16
CA ARG A 108 5.68 -4.16 8.44
C ARG A 108 7.00 -3.65 7.85
N LEU A 109 8.09 -3.76 8.61
CA LEU A 109 9.42 -3.37 8.15
C LEU A 109 9.94 -4.27 7.03
N SER A 110 9.94 -5.58 7.22
CA SER A 110 10.51 -6.54 6.27
C SER A 110 9.62 -6.73 5.03
N GLY A 111 8.33 -7.02 5.23
CA GLY A 111 7.39 -7.32 4.16
C GLY A 111 6.97 -6.07 3.41
N GLN A 112 6.10 -5.25 3.98
CA GLN A 112 5.60 -4.06 3.29
C GLN A 112 6.72 -3.07 2.95
N GLY A 113 7.66 -2.83 3.88
CA GLY A 113 8.73 -1.86 3.72
C GLY A 113 9.84 -2.35 2.79
N LEU A 114 10.72 -3.20 3.32
CA LEU A 114 11.98 -3.55 2.65
C LEU A 114 11.80 -4.39 1.38
N MET A 115 10.87 -5.36 1.34
CA MET A 115 10.61 -6.14 0.12
C MET A 115 10.14 -5.24 -1.03
N SER A 116 9.14 -4.39 -0.79
CA SER A 116 8.65 -3.45 -1.80
C SER A 116 9.70 -2.40 -2.19
N HIS A 117 10.48 -1.92 -1.21
CA HIS A 117 11.56 -0.96 -1.45
C HIS A 117 12.67 -1.59 -2.32
N THR A 118 13.08 -2.82 -2.02
CA THR A 118 14.08 -3.56 -2.80
C THR A 118 13.62 -3.75 -4.24
N ALA A 119 12.38 -4.20 -4.44
CA ALA A 119 11.80 -4.36 -5.76
C ALA A 119 11.81 -3.05 -6.56
N THR A 120 11.17 -2.02 -6.02
CA THR A 120 10.98 -0.76 -6.74
C THR A 120 12.28 0.00 -6.99
N THR A 121 13.22 -0.03 -6.04
CA THR A 121 14.55 0.59 -6.21
C THR A 121 15.36 -0.12 -7.27
N THR A 122 15.41 -1.45 -7.25
CA THR A 122 16.14 -2.24 -8.26
C THR A 122 15.59 -1.97 -9.65
N ILE A 123 14.27 -2.03 -9.82
CA ILE A 123 13.62 -1.77 -11.11
C ILE A 123 13.87 -0.33 -11.58
N SER A 124 13.75 0.64 -10.68
CA SER A 124 13.95 2.06 -11.02
C SER A 124 15.38 2.40 -11.42
N ARG A 125 16.37 1.68 -10.88
CA ARG A 125 17.78 1.84 -11.24
C ARG A 125 18.15 1.11 -12.53
N TYR A 126 17.59 -0.08 -12.74
CA TYR A 126 17.94 -0.90 -13.89
C TYR A 126 17.25 -0.42 -15.18
N PHE A 127 15.98 0.05 -15.09
CA PHE A 127 15.19 0.50 -16.24
C PHE A 127 15.05 2.03 -16.25
N GLU A 128 15.90 2.73 -17.00
CA GLU A 128 15.83 4.19 -17.12
C GLU A 128 14.73 4.65 -18.10
N LYS A 129 14.80 4.16 -19.35
CA LYS A 129 13.88 4.58 -20.43
C LYS A 129 12.47 3.97 -20.31
N THR A 130 12.35 2.80 -19.73
CA THR A 130 11.07 2.05 -19.61
C THR A 130 10.63 1.85 -18.17
N ARG A 131 11.11 2.71 -17.24
CA ARG A 131 10.89 2.62 -15.80
C ARG A 131 9.42 2.46 -15.42
N GLY A 132 8.54 3.28 -15.99
CA GLY A 132 7.10 3.23 -15.69
C GLY A 132 6.48 1.87 -16.01
N ARG A 133 6.73 1.33 -17.21
CA ARG A 133 6.23 0.00 -17.61
C ARG A 133 6.81 -1.12 -16.75
N ALA A 134 8.10 -1.06 -16.46
CA ALA A 134 8.77 -2.06 -15.63
C ALA A 134 8.23 -2.06 -14.19
N LEU A 135 8.02 -0.88 -13.58
CA LEU A 135 7.40 -0.74 -12.26
C LEU A 135 5.95 -1.24 -12.24
N SER A 136 5.13 -0.90 -13.24
CA SER A 136 3.74 -1.38 -13.32
C SER A 136 3.70 -2.92 -13.39
N THR A 137 4.57 -3.54 -14.20
CA THR A 137 4.67 -5.01 -14.28
C THR A 137 5.13 -5.61 -12.95
N THR A 138 6.04 -4.94 -12.25
CA THR A 138 6.52 -5.36 -10.93
C THR A 138 5.38 -5.38 -9.90
N TRP A 139 4.56 -4.34 -9.86
CA TRP A 139 3.45 -4.25 -8.91
C TRP A 139 2.32 -5.26 -9.16
N LEU A 140 2.24 -5.86 -10.35
CA LEU A 140 1.35 -7.00 -10.59
C LEU A 140 1.62 -8.17 -9.65
N GLY A 141 2.83 -8.30 -9.09
CA GLY A 141 3.13 -9.31 -8.08
C GLY A 141 2.29 -9.14 -6.83
N LEU A 142 2.18 -7.91 -6.30
CA LEU A 142 1.32 -7.61 -5.15
C LEU A 142 -0.16 -7.85 -5.49
N SER A 143 -0.61 -7.40 -6.66
CA SER A 143 -1.99 -7.60 -7.09
C SER A 143 -2.34 -9.09 -7.25
N LEU A 144 -1.40 -9.91 -7.72
CA LEU A 144 -1.60 -11.37 -7.76
C LEU A 144 -1.69 -11.96 -6.34
N ALA A 145 -0.91 -11.46 -5.40
CA ALA A 145 -1.02 -11.87 -4.00
C ALA A 145 -2.38 -11.48 -3.39
N GLU A 146 -2.86 -10.27 -3.64
CA GLU A 146 -4.20 -9.80 -3.22
C GLU A 146 -5.32 -10.64 -3.85
N PHE A 147 -5.11 -11.15 -5.07
CA PHE A 147 -6.06 -12.02 -5.76
C PHE A 147 -6.10 -13.44 -5.19
N ILE A 148 -4.96 -14.03 -4.87
CA ILE A 148 -4.86 -15.47 -4.51
C ILE A 148 -4.86 -15.68 -3.00
N LEU A 149 -4.07 -14.91 -2.25
CA LEU A 149 -3.75 -15.23 -0.86
C LEU A 149 -4.94 -15.16 0.09
N PRO A 150 -5.89 -14.20 -0.02
CA PRO A 150 -7.02 -14.16 0.92
C PRO A 150 -7.83 -15.47 0.87
N LEU A 151 -8.14 -15.96 -0.33
CA LEU A 151 -8.89 -17.19 -0.50
C LEU A 151 -8.11 -18.41 -0.01
N LEU A 152 -6.81 -18.48 -0.34
CA LEU A 152 -5.93 -19.56 0.12
C LEU A 152 -5.83 -19.60 1.66
N ILE A 153 -5.64 -18.44 2.29
CA ILE A 153 -5.48 -18.38 3.75
C ILE A 153 -6.79 -18.71 4.47
N VAL A 154 -7.93 -18.20 3.99
CA VAL A 154 -9.23 -18.57 4.56
C VAL A 154 -9.46 -20.08 4.49
N PHE A 155 -9.11 -20.72 3.37
CA PHE A 155 -9.15 -22.18 3.24
C PHE A 155 -8.19 -22.86 4.23
N LEU A 156 -6.94 -22.42 4.32
CA LEU A 156 -5.97 -23.02 5.25
C LEU A 156 -6.39 -22.88 6.71
N LEU A 157 -7.04 -21.79 7.09
CA LEU A 157 -7.56 -21.57 8.46
C LEU A 157 -8.70 -22.54 8.83
N THR A 158 -9.33 -23.22 7.86
CA THR A 158 -10.33 -24.26 8.15
C THR A 158 -9.71 -25.62 8.49
N ILE A 159 -8.45 -25.84 8.10
CA ILE A 159 -7.78 -27.15 8.21
C ILE A 159 -6.57 -27.14 9.14
N THR A 160 -6.05 -25.96 9.50
CA THR A 160 -4.87 -25.83 10.37
C THR A 160 -4.90 -24.55 11.18
N GLU A 161 -4.12 -24.52 12.26
CA GLU A 161 -3.98 -23.35 13.11
C GLU A 161 -3.21 -22.23 12.43
N TRP A 162 -3.57 -20.98 12.70
CA TRP A 162 -2.93 -19.82 12.14
C TRP A 162 -1.41 -19.75 12.38
N ARG A 163 -0.93 -20.28 13.52
CA ARG A 163 0.51 -20.36 13.84
C ARG A 163 1.26 -21.26 12.87
N SER A 164 0.67 -22.41 12.54
CA SER A 164 1.24 -23.37 11.59
C SER A 164 1.33 -22.79 10.18
N ILE A 165 0.36 -21.97 9.77
CA ILE A 165 0.40 -21.25 8.49
C ILE A 165 1.60 -20.31 8.44
N TRP A 166 1.81 -19.48 9.47
CA TRP A 166 2.93 -18.55 9.53
C TRP A 166 4.29 -19.26 9.60
N LEU A 167 4.36 -20.39 10.32
CA LEU A 167 5.56 -21.22 10.35
C LEU A 167 5.88 -21.78 8.97
N SER A 168 4.88 -22.30 8.26
CA SER A 168 5.03 -22.82 6.89
C SER A 168 5.46 -21.73 5.91
N ILE A 169 4.90 -20.53 6.01
CA ILE A 169 5.34 -19.36 5.23
C ILE A 169 6.82 -19.04 5.51
N SER A 170 7.24 -19.02 6.76
CA SER A 170 8.64 -18.78 7.12
C SER A 170 9.59 -19.80 6.49
N VAL A 171 9.25 -21.09 6.57
CA VAL A 171 10.04 -22.18 5.98
C VAL A 171 10.09 -22.04 4.46
N LEU A 172 8.96 -21.74 3.81
CA LEU A 172 8.91 -21.52 2.36
C LEU A 172 9.79 -20.37 1.93
N ILE A 173 9.73 -19.24 2.65
CA ILE A 173 10.55 -18.06 2.34
C ILE A 173 12.04 -18.40 2.42
N ILE A 174 12.50 -19.03 3.50
CA ILE A 174 13.94 -19.27 3.69
C ILE A 174 14.50 -20.33 2.74
N LEU A 175 13.69 -21.31 2.32
CA LEU A 175 14.12 -22.35 1.40
C LEU A 175 14.07 -21.92 -0.06
N VAL A 176 13.10 -21.11 -0.45
CA VAL A 176 12.81 -20.84 -1.86
C VAL A 176 13.36 -19.50 -2.33
N LEU A 177 13.12 -18.42 -1.58
CA LEU A 177 13.45 -17.08 -2.05
C LEU A 177 14.96 -16.80 -2.22
N PRO A 178 15.87 -17.28 -1.36
CA PRO A 178 17.31 -17.05 -1.58
C PRO A 178 17.79 -17.66 -2.90
N LEU A 179 17.32 -18.85 -3.25
CA LEU A 179 17.68 -19.55 -4.49
C LEU A 179 17.18 -18.78 -5.72
N ILE A 180 15.92 -18.35 -5.68
CA ILE A 180 15.30 -17.55 -6.75
C ILE A 180 16.02 -16.21 -6.88
N SER A 181 16.24 -15.50 -5.79
CA SER A 181 16.93 -14.21 -5.78
C SER A 181 18.35 -14.34 -6.36
N PHE A 182 19.10 -15.35 -5.92
CA PHE A 182 20.42 -15.63 -6.46
C PHE A 182 20.40 -15.86 -7.99
N TYR A 183 19.50 -16.72 -8.47
CA TYR A 183 19.39 -17.02 -9.91
C TYR A 183 19.02 -15.79 -10.74
N LEU A 184 18.17 -14.91 -10.22
CA LEU A 184 17.64 -13.76 -10.96
C LEU A 184 18.61 -12.57 -10.99
N VAL A 185 19.32 -12.30 -9.88
CA VAL A 185 20.08 -11.03 -9.75
C VAL A 185 21.59 -11.18 -9.55
N LYS A 186 22.16 -12.40 -9.54
CA LYS A 186 23.62 -12.61 -9.37
C LYS A 186 24.49 -11.84 -10.37
N ASN A 187 23.99 -11.58 -11.57
CA ASN A 187 24.71 -10.89 -12.65
C ASN A 187 24.20 -9.46 -12.87
N VAL A 188 23.40 -8.92 -11.96
CA VAL A 188 22.84 -7.56 -12.08
C VAL A 188 23.79 -6.59 -11.39
N ASN A 189 24.39 -5.68 -12.17
CA ASN A 189 25.16 -4.55 -11.66
C ASN A 189 24.31 -3.29 -11.77
N LEU A 190 24.10 -2.58 -10.64
CA LEU A 190 23.35 -1.33 -10.55
C LEU A 190 24.24 -0.08 -10.56
N ASP A 191 25.57 -0.26 -10.64
CA ASP A 191 26.55 0.82 -10.52
C ASP A 191 26.75 1.65 -11.82
N SER A 192 26.03 1.33 -12.89
CA SER A 192 26.08 2.08 -14.16
C SER A 192 25.32 3.40 -14.07
N ARG A 193 25.73 4.27 -13.14
CA ARG A 193 25.21 5.63 -13.00
C ARG A 193 26.25 6.65 -13.49
N GLU A 194 26.47 6.72 -14.80
CA GLU A 194 27.04 7.92 -15.40
C GLU A 194 26.24 8.26 -16.65
N ASN A 195 25.81 9.52 -16.73
CA ASN A 195 25.21 10.20 -17.87
C ASN A 195 23.68 10.19 -18.01
N LEU A 196 23.00 10.97 -17.18
CA LEU A 196 21.74 11.62 -17.57
C LEU A 196 21.66 13.01 -16.94
N ILE A 197 22.45 13.94 -17.47
CA ILE A 197 22.21 15.38 -17.41
C ILE A 197 21.95 15.79 -18.87
N ASN A 198 20.82 16.49 -19.08
CA ASN A 198 20.43 17.21 -20.28
C ASN A 198 19.45 16.53 -21.25
N GLU A 199 18.18 16.76 -20.97
CA GLU A 199 17.20 17.17 -21.98
C GLU A 199 16.22 18.15 -21.34
N GLU A 200 16.60 19.43 -21.33
CA GLU A 200 15.68 20.55 -21.13
C GLU A 200 14.88 20.72 -22.43
N LYS A 201 13.65 20.24 -22.45
CA LYS A 201 12.65 20.63 -23.45
C LYS A 201 11.93 21.86 -22.96
N ASN A 202 11.86 22.89 -23.83
CA ASN A 202 11.08 24.13 -23.74
C ASN A 202 9.64 23.86 -23.25
N GLN A 203 9.44 23.85 -21.93
CA GLN A 203 8.13 23.95 -21.30
C GLN A 203 8.08 25.31 -20.60
N LYS A 204 6.92 26.00 -20.65
CA LYS A 204 6.69 27.20 -19.83
C LYS A 204 7.20 26.92 -18.41
N GLU A 205 8.10 27.77 -17.93
CA GLU A 205 8.76 27.55 -16.65
C GLU A 205 7.71 27.57 -15.52
N ILE A 206 7.41 26.38 -14.99
CA ILE A 206 6.59 26.25 -13.80
C ILE A 206 7.45 26.59 -12.60
N LYS A 207 6.94 27.42 -11.68
CA LYS A 207 7.62 27.69 -10.41
C LYS A 207 7.97 26.38 -9.71
N GLN A 208 9.26 26.21 -9.38
CA GLN A 208 9.78 25.02 -8.68
C GLN A 208 9.76 25.29 -7.17
N TRP A 209 8.80 24.66 -6.48
CA TRP A 209 8.56 24.90 -5.07
C TRP A 209 9.50 24.08 -4.17
N LYS A 210 10.10 24.73 -3.16
CA LYS A 210 10.83 24.06 -2.09
C LYS A 210 9.86 23.51 -1.04
N ARG A 211 10.25 22.46 -0.30
CA ARG A 211 9.43 21.82 0.75
C ARG A 211 8.82 22.82 1.74
N ILE A 212 9.57 23.83 2.18
CA ILE A 212 9.10 24.86 3.13
C ILE A 212 8.00 25.73 2.51
N GLU A 213 8.10 26.06 1.22
CA GLU A 213 7.08 26.83 0.52
C GLU A 213 5.79 26.03 0.37
N VAL A 214 5.91 24.72 0.06
CA VAL A 214 4.77 23.79 -0.02
C VAL A 214 4.03 23.70 1.32
N LEU A 215 4.74 23.64 2.44
CA LEU A 215 4.14 23.61 3.78
C LEU A 215 3.41 24.92 4.15
N LYS A 216 3.70 26.05 3.48
CA LYS A 216 3.00 27.32 3.63
C LYS A 216 1.80 27.46 2.69
N ASP A 217 1.64 26.57 1.73
CA ASP A 217 0.55 26.61 0.76
C ASP A 217 -0.69 25.84 1.28
N TYR A 218 -1.80 26.55 1.48
CA TYR A 218 -3.05 25.93 1.93
C TYR A 218 -3.58 24.86 0.97
N ARG A 219 -3.26 24.94 -0.34
CA ARG A 219 -3.65 23.93 -1.34
C ARG A 219 -3.07 22.58 -1.02
N PHE A 220 -1.85 22.54 -0.47
CA PHE A 220 -1.20 21.30 -0.04
C PHE A 220 -2.07 20.53 0.96
N TYR A 221 -2.58 21.20 1.98
CA TYR A 221 -3.38 20.55 3.03
C TYR A 221 -4.73 20.05 2.51
N ILE A 222 -5.38 20.78 1.60
CA ILE A 222 -6.65 20.37 1.01
C ILE A 222 -6.45 19.15 0.08
N VAL A 223 -5.38 19.16 -0.72
CA VAL A 223 -5.03 18.00 -1.56
C VAL A 223 -4.63 16.81 -0.68
N CYS A 224 -3.86 17.03 0.40
CA CYS A 224 -3.56 15.97 1.37
C CYS A 224 -4.82 15.38 2.00
N LEU A 225 -5.76 16.23 2.47
CA LEU A 225 -7.03 15.76 3.04
C LEU A 225 -7.75 14.79 2.10
N ASN A 226 -7.75 15.09 0.80
CA ASN A 226 -8.36 14.22 -0.20
C ASN A 226 -7.54 12.94 -0.45
N MET A 227 -6.21 13.04 -0.61
CA MET A 227 -5.35 11.90 -0.91
C MET A 227 -5.20 10.94 0.26
N LEU A 228 -5.34 11.40 1.50
CA LEU A 228 -5.22 10.59 2.70
C LEU A 228 -6.47 9.74 2.99
N ALA A 229 -7.62 10.03 2.36
CA ALA A 229 -8.85 9.25 2.52
C ALA A 229 -8.64 7.76 2.22
N MET A 230 -8.07 7.44 1.06
CA MET A 230 -7.84 6.06 0.64
C MET A 230 -6.93 5.28 1.60
N PRO A 231 -5.75 5.77 2.03
CA PRO A 231 -4.87 5.04 2.93
C PRO A 231 -5.51 4.66 4.27
N TRP A 232 -6.22 5.55 4.96
CA TRP A 232 -6.76 5.21 6.26
C TRP A 232 -8.02 4.34 6.17
N ILE A 233 -8.92 4.60 5.21
CA ILE A 233 -10.16 3.84 5.06
C ILE A 233 -9.86 2.42 4.59
N ALA A 234 -9.03 2.26 3.56
CA ALA A 234 -8.67 0.94 3.06
C ALA A 234 -7.89 0.14 4.10
N THR A 235 -6.94 0.76 4.82
CA THR A 235 -6.17 0.03 5.83
C THR A 235 -7.06 -0.37 7.01
N GLY A 236 -7.95 0.50 7.49
CA GLY A 236 -8.94 0.15 8.50
C GLY A 236 -9.83 -1.01 8.04
N THR A 237 -10.37 -0.92 6.82
CA THR A 237 -11.17 -1.98 6.22
C THR A 237 -10.43 -3.31 6.16
N PHE A 238 -9.18 -3.31 5.70
CA PHE A 238 -8.41 -4.54 5.52
C PHE A 238 -8.00 -5.17 6.86
N VAL A 239 -7.63 -4.37 7.84
CA VAL A 239 -7.25 -4.88 9.17
C VAL A 239 -8.45 -5.45 9.91
N TYR A 240 -9.64 -4.86 9.74
CA TYR A 240 -10.87 -5.31 10.40
C TYR A 240 -11.84 -6.04 9.48
N GLN A 241 -11.35 -6.62 8.37
CA GLN A 241 -12.18 -7.32 7.39
C GLN A 241 -13.01 -8.46 7.99
N SER A 242 -12.47 -9.18 8.98
CA SER A 242 -13.20 -10.25 9.68
C SER A 242 -14.37 -9.69 10.51
N PHE A 243 -14.18 -8.55 11.17
CA PHE A 243 -15.24 -7.85 11.90
C PHE A 243 -16.32 -7.36 10.93
N ILE A 244 -15.93 -6.77 9.81
CA ILE A 244 -16.87 -6.29 8.78
C ILE A 244 -17.68 -7.47 8.24
N ALA A 245 -17.03 -8.58 7.92
CA ALA A 245 -17.70 -9.78 7.41
C ALA A 245 -18.71 -10.34 8.41
N SER A 246 -18.35 -10.45 9.68
CA SER A 246 -19.24 -10.94 10.74
C SER A 246 -20.42 -9.98 11.00
N SER A 247 -20.16 -8.67 11.04
CA SER A 247 -21.19 -7.64 11.26
C SER A 247 -22.24 -7.60 10.14
N LYS A 248 -21.82 -7.89 8.89
CA LYS A 248 -22.70 -7.93 7.72
C LYS A 248 -23.31 -9.31 7.44
N GLY A 249 -22.98 -10.32 8.25
CA GLY A 249 -23.40 -11.70 8.00
C GLY A 249 -22.75 -12.30 6.74
N TRP A 250 -21.63 -11.75 6.27
CA TRP A 250 -20.87 -12.31 5.17
C TRP A 250 -19.94 -13.42 5.68
N GLY A 251 -19.91 -14.54 5.00
CA GLY A 251 -18.98 -15.61 5.36
C GLY A 251 -17.53 -15.20 5.03
N PRO A 252 -16.54 -15.83 5.68
CA PRO A 252 -15.13 -15.53 5.46
C PRO A 252 -14.68 -15.73 4.01
N TYR A 253 -15.27 -16.70 3.31
CA TYR A 253 -15.00 -16.91 1.89
C TYR A 253 -15.54 -15.78 1.00
N VAL A 254 -16.66 -15.16 1.35
CA VAL A 254 -17.24 -14.05 0.56
C VAL A 254 -16.32 -12.86 0.56
N ILE A 255 -15.80 -12.45 1.74
CA ILE A 255 -14.87 -11.33 1.82
C ILE A 255 -13.54 -11.66 1.12
N ALA A 256 -13.04 -12.90 1.26
CA ALA A 256 -11.83 -13.35 0.59
C ALA A 256 -11.96 -13.35 -0.94
N GLN A 257 -13.09 -13.81 -1.48
CA GLN A 257 -13.40 -13.75 -2.92
C GLN A 257 -13.55 -12.31 -3.42
N SER A 258 -14.07 -11.43 -2.58
CA SER A 258 -14.22 -10.01 -2.93
C SER A 258 -12.86 -9.31 -3.15
N PHE A 259 -11.78 -9.79 -2.52
CA PHE A 259 -10.42 -9.33 -2.82
C PHE A 259 -9.97 -9.65 -4.24
N MET A 260 -10.52 -10.70 -4.87
CA MET A 260 -10.25 -10.97 -6.29
C MET A 260 -10.79 -9.84 -7.16
N VAL A 261 -12.02 -9.38 -6.89
CA VAL A 261 -12.64 -8.25 -7.61
C VAL A 261 -11.89 -6.96 -7.33
N TYR A 262 -11.52 -6.70 -6.06
CA TYR A 262 -10.67 -5.58 -5.68
C TYR A 262 -9.37 -5.53 -6.51
N SER A 263 -8.64 -6.64 -6.57
CA SER A 263 -7.37 -6.72 -7.28
C SER A 263 -7.53 -6.48 -8.79
N ILE A 264 -8.50 -7.15 -9.44
CA ILE A 264 -8.77 -6.97 -10.86
C ILE A 264 -9.10 -5.51 -11.18
N LEU A 265 -10.03 -4.91 -10.43
CA LEU A 265 -10.47 -3.53 -10.67
C LEU A 265 -9.37 -2.52 -10.33
N SER A 266 -8.55 -2.77 -9.31
CA SER A 266 -7.40 -1.93 -8.98
C SER A 266 -6.38 -1.90 -10.11
N VAL A 267 -6.02 -3.07 -10.66
CA VAL A 267 -5.09 -3.18 -11.79
C VAL A 267 -5.68 -2.54 -13.05
N ALA A 268 -6.91 -2.86 -13.40
CA ALA A 268 -7.56 -2.28 -14.56
C ALA A 268 -7.60 -0.75 -14.48
N THR A 269 -8.00 -0.21 -13.34
CA THR A 269 -8.09 1.24 -13.13
C THR A 269 -6.70 1.89 -13.14
N LEU A 270 -5.68 1.26 -12.58
CA LEU A 270 -4.30 1.75 -12.62
C LEU A 270 -3.83 1.95 -14.08
N PHE A 271 -4.09 0.98 -14.96
CA PHE A 271 -3.73 1.09 -16.37
C PHE A 271 -4.55 2.18 -17.10
N PHE A 272 -5.88 2.21 -16.92
CA PHE A 272 -6.75 3.22 -17.54
C PHE A 272 -6.46 4.63 -17.04
N SER A 273 -6.06 4.80 -15.78
CA SER A 273 -5.72 6.10 -15.20
C SER A 273 -4.53 6.76 -15.87
N GLY A 274 -3.55 5.98 -16.34
CA GLY A 274 -2.42 6.51 -17.11
C GLY A 274 -2.88 7.26 -18.37
N PHE A 275 -3.76 6.64 -19.17
CA PHE A 275 -4.31 7.26 -20.37
C PHE A 275 -5.18 8.50 -20.06
N LEU A 276 -5.92 8.46 -18.94
CA LEU A 276 -6.75 9.58 -18.52
C LEU A 276 -5.89 10.79 -18.09
N ILE A 277 -4.78 10.56 -17.42
CA ILE A 277 -3.87 11.63 -16.98
C ILE A 277 -3.21 12.30 -18.18
N ASP A 278 -2.77 11.53 -19.17
CA ASP A 278 -2.18 12.08 -20.39
C ASP A 278 -3.17 12.99 -21.14
N LYS A 279 -4.47 12.68 -21.06
CA LYS A 279 -5.52 13.46 -21.74
C LYS A 279 -6.05 14.64 -20.92
N TYR A 280 -6.23 14.49 -19.59
CA TYR A 280 -6.99 15.45 -18.77
C TYR A 280 -6.19 16.13 -17.67
N SER A 281 -4.96 15.75 -17.40
CA SER A 281 -4.09 16.09 -16.28
C SER A 281 -4.53 15.48 -14.92
N SER A 282 -3.55 15.17 -14.07
CA SER A 282 -3.81 14.49 -12.79
C SER A 282 -4.59 15.36 -11.81
N ARG A 283 -4.30 16.67 -11.74
CA ARG A 283 -5.01 17.61 -10.85
C ARG A 283 -6.51 17.75 -11.16
N ARG A 284 -6.92 17.59 -12.42
CA ARG A 284 -8.35 17.62 -12.80
C ARG A 284 -9.04 16.32 -12.43
N LEU A 285 -8.34 15.20 -12.53
CA LEU A 285 -8.84 13.86 -12.19
C LEU A 285 -8.91 13.63 -10.70
N LEU A 286 -8.16 14.37 -9.90
CA LEU A 286 -8.08 14.20 -8.45
C LEU A 286 -9.46 14.25 -7.76
N ILE A 287 -10.39 15.05 -8.25
CA ILE A 287 -11.75 15.17 -7.71
C ILE A 287 -12.51 13.83 -7.80
N TYR A 288 -12.26 13.06 -8.86
CA TYR A 288 -12.95 11.80 -9.12
C TYR A 288 -12.35 10.62 -8.35
N MET A 289 -11.15 10.79 -7.76
CA MET A 289 -10.39 9.72 -7.12
C MET A 289 -11.16 9.02 -5.99
N ASN A 290 -11.86 9.81 -5.17
CA ASN A 290 -12.56 9.31 -3.98
C ASN A 290 -14.05 9.05 -4.22
N ILE A 291 -14.61 9.27 -5.43
CA ILE A 291 -16.00 8.95 -5.72
C ILE A 291 -16.28 7.45 -5.55
N PRO A 292 -15.47 6.52 -6.09
CA PRO A 292 -15.69 5.10 -5.83
C PRO A 292 -15.57 4.75 -4.35
N LEU A 293 -14.64 5.39 -3.62
CA LEU A 293 -14.50 5.18 -2.18
C LEU A 293 -15.73 5.66 -1.39
N LEU A 294 -16.34 6.78 -1.78
CA LEU A 294 -17.59 7.25 -1.20
C LEU A 294 -18.74 6.28 -1.49
N LEU A 295 -18.83 5.78 -2.72
CA LEU A 295 -19.82 4.77 -3.09
C LEU A 295 -19.62 3.46 -2.32
N SER A 296 -18.37 3.07 -2.06
CA SER A 296 -18.07 1.89 -1.24
C SER A 296 -18.59 2.06 0.20
N ALA A 297 -18.38 3.23 0.80
CA ALA A 297 -18.94 3.54 2.12
C ALA A 297 -20.47 3.49 2.14
N PHE A 298 -21.12 4.00 1.08
CA PHE A 298 -22.57 3.90 0.91
C PHE A 298 -23.05 2.45 0.79
N VAL A 299 -22.34 1.62 0.00
CA VAL A 299 -22.65 0.18 -0.12
C VAL A 299 -22.51 -0.52 1.23
N LEU A 300 -21.44 -0.23 1.96
CA LEU A 300 -21.23 -0.80 3.29
C LEU A 300 -22.30 -0.36 4.30
N PHE A 301 -22.80 0.86 4.18
CA PHE A 301 -23.88 1.38 5.03
C PHE A 301 -25.22 0.70 4.75
N TYR A 302 -25.62 0.57 3.48
CA TYR A 302 -26.98 0.24 3.10
C TYR A 302 -27.25 -1.25 2.89
N PHE A 303 -26.25 -2.02 2.43
CA PHE A 303 -26.45 -3.37 1.94
C PHE A 303 -25.78 -4.42 2.83
N ASN A 304 -26.52 -5.51 3.09
CA ASN A 304 -26.02 -6.66 3.86
C ASN A 304 -25.88 -7.93 3.01
N SER A 305 -26.36 -7.93 1.76
CA SER A 305 -26.27 -9.07 0.85
C SER A 305 -24.80 -9.47 0.61
N PRO A 306 -24.45 -10.76 0.53
CA PRO A 306 -23.10 -11.21 0.19
C PRO A 306 -22.55 -10.59 -1.11
N ILE A 307 -23.40 -10.32 -2.10
CA ILE A 307 -23.02 -9.66 -3.36
C ILE A 307 -22.48 -8.25 -3.10
N SER A 308 -23.01 -7.56 -2.09
CA SER A 308 -22.53 -6.21 -1.77
C SER A 308 -21.07 -6.17 -1.31
N SER A 309 -20.50 -7.26 -0.79
CA SER A 309 -19.09 -7.37 -0.47
C SER A 309 -18.20 -7.20 -1.71
N PHE A 310 -18.59 -7.81 -2.83
CA PHE A 310 -17.86 -7.70 -4.09
C PHE A 310 -17.91 -6.27 -4.66
N VAL A 311 -19.06 -5.62 -4.56
CA VAL A 311 -19.22 -4.22 -5.00
C VAL A 311 -18.41 -3.30 -4.08
N PHE A 312 -18.48 -3.51 -2.76
CA PHE A 312 -17.76 -2.75 -1.76
C PHE A 312 -16.23 -2.77 -1.98
N LEU A 313 -15.63 -3.96 -2.01
CA LEU A 313 -14.19 -4.10 -2.24
C LEU A 313 -13.81 -3.72 -3.67
N GLY A 314 -14.65 -4.00 -4.67
CA GLY A 314 -14.41 -3.57 -6.04
C GLY A 314 -14.30 -2.05 -6.20
N LEU A 315 -15.17 -1.29 -5.54
CA LEU A 315 -15.14 0.17 -5.52
C LEU A 315 -13.88 0.71 -4.79
N ILE A 316 -13.46 0.06 -3.71
CA ILE A 316 -12.18 0.37 -3.06
C ILE A 316 -11.02 0.11 -4.03
N GLY A 317 -11.07 -0.99 -4.80
CA GLY A 317 -10.07 -1.31 -5.83
C GLY A 317 -9.96 -0.23 -6.90
N ILE A 318 -11.08 0.28 -7.41
CA ILE A 318 -11.10 1.39 -8.37
C ILE A 318 -10.44 2.64 -7.78
N SER A 319 -10.81 3.01 -6.55
CA SER A 319 -10.20 4.17 -5.87
C SER A 319 -8.70 3.97 -5.63
N ASN A 320 -8.26 2.75 -5.28
CA ASN A 320 -6.85 2.41 -5.11
C ASN A 320 -6.05 2.56 -6.41
N GLY A 321 -6.59 2.08 -7.53
CA GLY A 321 -5.96 2.24 -8.85
C GLY A 321 -5.77 3.70 -9.24
N LEU A 322 -6.79 4.55 -9.01
CA LEU A 322 -6.69 6.00 -9.20
C LEU A 322 -5.66 6.64 -8.28
N ALA A 323 -5.70 6.31 -6.98
CA ALA A 323 -4.82 6.91 -5.96
C ALA A 323 -3.34 6.63 -6.23
N ASN A 324 -2.99 5.44 -6.71
CA ASN A 324 -1.61 5.06 -7.01
C ASN A 324 -0.98 5.91 -8.13
N VAL A 325 -1.76 6.29 -9.14
CA VAL A 325 -1.26 7.09 -10.26
C VAL A 325 -1.34 8.59 -9.93
N LEU A 326 -2.51 9.05 -9.44
CA LEU A 326 -2.73 10.47 -9.12
C LEU A 326 -1.86 10.93 -7.97
N GLY A 327 -1.60 10.09 -6.96
CA GLY A 327 -0.78 10.41 -5.79
C GLY A 327 0.66 10.78 -6.11
N SER A 328 1.20 10.34 -7.25
CA SER A 328 2.56 10.72 -7.65
C SER A 328 2.59 11.87 -8.67
N SER A 329 1.66 11.91 -9.62
CA SER A 329 1.66 12.85 -10.72
C SER A 329 1.12 14.24 -10.33
N THR A 330 0.13 14.31 -9.45
CA THR A 330 -0.48 15.58 -9.04
C THR A 330 0.52 16.51 -8.37
N TRP A 331 1.40 16.01 -7.52
CA TRP A 331 2.41 16.84 -6.84
C TRP A 331 3.41 17.44 -7.82
N ALA A 332 3.81 16.67 -8.83
CA ALA A 332 4.71 17.15 -9.88
C ALA A 332 4.04 18.24 -10.75
N GLU A 333 2.74 18.09 -11.04
CA GLU A 333 1.98 19.09 -11.80
C GLU A 333 1.79 20.43 -11.05
N ILE A 334 1.55 20.37 -9.73
CA ILE A 334 1.26 21.57 -8.93
C ILE A 334 2.55 22.31 -8.52
N TYR A 335 3.57 21.56 -8.09
CA TYR A 335 4.76 22.13 -7.42
C TYR A 335 6.05 22.00 -8.23
N GLY A 336 6.00 21.39 -9.42
CA GLY A 336 7.17 21.18 -10.27
C GLY A 336 7.99 19.97 -9.89
N VAL A 337 8.97 19.63 -10.74
CA VAL A 337 9.74 18.36 -10.63
C VAL A 337 11.08 18.51 -9.92
N LYS A 338 11.65 19.71 -9.84
CA LYS A 338 13.00 19.95 -9.31
C LYS A 338 13.21 19.47 -7.87
N TYR A 339 12.22 19.69 -7.00
CA TYR A 339 12.27 19.32 -5.58
C TYR A 339 11.26 18.23 -5.22
N ILE A 340 10.74 17.52 -6.22
CA ILE A 340 9.66 16.54 -6.04
C ILE A 340 10.01 15.41 -5.04
N GLY A 341 11.28 15.02 -4.96
CA GLY A 341 11.75 14.01 -4.01
C GLY A 341 11.47 14.39 -2.56
N SER A 342 11.75 15.64 -2.17
CA SER A 342 11.51 16.13 -0.82
C SER A 342 10.01 16.30 -0.50
N ILE A 343 9.20 16.64 -1.49
CA ILE A 343 7.73 16.73 -1.38
C ILE A 343 7.13 15.33 -1.24
N LYS A 344 7.56 14.38 -2.07
CA LYS A 344 7.12 12.98 -1.97
C LYS A 344 7.48 12.33 -0.64
N ALA A 345 8.66 12.62 -0.09
CA ALA A 345 9.04 12.13 1.24
C ALA A 345 8.04 12.60 2.31
N LEU A 346 7.63 13.86 2.26
CA LEU A 346 6.63 14.42 3.18
C LEU A 346 5.26 13.74 2.99
N THR A 347 4.78 13.62 1.76
CA THR A 347 3.46 13.02 1.48
C THR A 347 3.44 11.52 1.78
N THR A 348 4.55 10.82 1.58
CA THR A 348 4.68 9.40 1.99
C THR A 348 4.62 9.26 3.51
N ALA A 349 5.27 10.14 4.27
CA ALA A 349 5.17 10.14 5.74
C ALA A 349 3.73 10.37 6.21
N LEU A 350 3.00 11.32 5.58
CA LEU A 350 1.59 11.55 5.86
C LEU A 350 0.71 10.34 5.49
N MET A 351 0.99 9.65 4.38
CA MET A 351 0.29 8.41 4.02
C MET A 351 0.48 7.31 5.07
N VAL A 352 1.70 7.11 5.56
CA VAL A 352 1.95 6.11 6.61
C VAL A 352 1.22 6.48 7.90
N PHE A 353 1.27 7.75 8.29
CA PHE A 353 0.50 8.25 9.42
C PHE A 353 -1.01 7.98 9.23
N SER A 354 -1.53 8.23 8.03
CA SER A 354 -2.93 7.98 7.69
C SER A 354 -3.30 6.50 7.80
N THR A 355 -2.45 5.58 7.35
CA THR A 355 -2.69 4.13 7.52
C THR A 355 -2.72 3.72 8.99
N ALA A 356 -1.80 4.24 9.79
CA ALA A 356 -1.76 4.01 11.24
C ALA A 356 -3.01 4.59 11.93
N PHE A 357 -3.40 5.82 11.58
CA PHE A 357 -4.60 6.47 12.07
C PHE A 357 -5.86 5.63 11.77
N GLY A 358 -5.99 5.10 10.55
CA GLY A 358 -7.13 4.27 10.15
C GLY A 358 -7.29 3.03 11.02
N THR A 359 -6.20 2.32 11.31
CA THR A 359 -6.25 1.12 12.17
C THR A 359 -6.60 1.45 13.62
N ALA A 360 -6.04 2.51 14.17
CA ALA A 360 -6.35 2.96 15.52
C ALA A 360 -7.80 3.46 15.63
N LEU A 361 -8.26 4.26 14.66
CA LEU A 361 -9.61 4.82 14.66
C LEU A 361 -10.68 3.73 14.54
N PHE A 362 -10.55 2.80 13.60
CA PHE A 362 -11.51 1.70 13.45
C PHE A 362 -11.59 0.88 14.74
N GLY A 363 -10.45 0.48 15.32
CA GLY A 363 -10.41 -0.27 16.56
C GLY A 363 -11.05 0.47 17.72
N PHE A 364 -10.78 1.77 17.86
CA PHE A 364 -11.40 2.63 18.88
C PHE A 364 -12.92 2.72 18.72
N LEU A 365 -13.41 2.92 17.50
CA LEU A 365 -14.84 3.01 17.23
C LEU A 365 -15.55 1.69 17.53
N ILE A 366 -14.96 0.55 17.14
CA ILE A 366 -15.53 -0.77 17.41
C ILE A 366 -15.60 -1.04 18.91
N ASP A 367 -14.55 -0.73 19.69
CA ASP A 367 -14.54 -0.92 21.15
C ASP A 367 -15.59 -0.02 21.86
N ASN A 368 -15.91 1.13 21.28
CA ASN A 368 -16.99 2.00 21.76
C ASN A 368 -18.37 1.64 21.19
N SER A 369 -18.54 0.41 20.71
CA SER A 369 -19.81 -0.15 20.23
C SER A 369 -20.40 0.57 19.00
N TYR A 370 -19.59 1.29 18.22
CA TYR A 370 -20.06 1.81 16.94
C TYR A 370 -20.24 0.66 15.95
N SER A 371 -21.41 0.64 15.31
CA SER A 371 -21.69 -0.34 14.27
C SER A 371 -20.87 -0.08 13.01
N ILE A 372 -20.75 -1.09 12.14
CA ILE A 372 -20.02 -0.92 10.87
C ILE A 372 -20.67 0.11 9.96
N GLU A 373 -22.00 0.28 10.04
CA GLU A 373 -22.74 1.30 9.33
C GLU A 373 -22.35 2.71 9.82
N GLN A 374 -22.19 2.91 11.12
CA GLN A 374 -21.73 4.18 11.69
C GLN A 374 -20.28 4.48 11.28
N ILE A 375 -19.41 3.48 11.26
CA ILE A 375 -18.03 3.63 10.77
C ILE A 375 -18.01 3.98 9.27
N ALA A 376 -18.89 3.37 8.47
CA ALA A 376 -19.08 3.72 7.07
C ALA A 376 -19.55 5.18 6.88
N LEU A 377 -20.48 5.65 7.74
CA LEU A 377 -20.92 7.05 7.74
C LEU A 377 -19.79 8.02 8.08
N VAL A 378 -19.01 7.75 9.12
CA VAL A 378 -17.84 8.58 9.50
C VAL A 378 -16.86 8.67 8.33
N SER A 379 -16.58 7.54 7.68
CA SER A 379 -15.73 7.48 6.49
C SER A 379 -16.33 8.29 5.34
N GLY A 380 -17.62 8.12 5.07
CA GLY A 380 -18.35 8.85 4.03
C GLY A 380 -18.36 10.37 4.26
N PHE A 381 -18.61 10.83 5.48
CA PHE A 381 -18.55 12.26 5.83
C PHE A 381 -17.14 12.84 5.62
N TYR A 382 -16.11 12.12 6.03
CA TYR A 382 -14.74 12.56 5.75
C TYR A 382 -14.48 12.73 4.26
N ILE A 383 -14.85 11.72 3.44
CA ILE A 383 -14.67 11.76 1.99
C ILE A 383 -15.43 12.93 1.38
N LEU A 384 -16.68 13.16 1.81
CA LEU A 384 -17.50 14.29 1.34
C LEU A 384 -16.83 15.63 1.63
N ILE A 385 -16.40 15.86 2.87
CA ILE A 385 -15.71 17.09 3.28
C ILE A 385 -14.43 17.28 2.46
N ALA A 386 -13.62 16.23 2.30
CA ALA A 386 -12.38 16.29 1.53
C ALA A 386 -12.65 16.62 0.05
N THR A 387 -13.65 15.97 -0.56
CA THR A 387 -14.01 16.19 -1.97
C THR A 387 -14.61 17.57 -2.20
N ILE A 388 -15.52 18.02 -1.32
CA ILE A 388 -16.11 19.36 -1.40
C ILE A 388 -15.03 20.45 -1.22
N SER A 389 -14.13 20.28 -0.24
CA SER A 389 -13.01 21.21 -0.04
C SER A 389 -12.11 21.30 -1.30
N LEU A 390 -11.87 20.18 -1.96
CA LEU A 390 -11.11 20.14 -3.20
C LEU A 390 -11.85 20.81 -4.37
N LEU A 391 -13.18 20.66 -4.46
CA LEU A 391 -14.00 21.34 -5.47
C LEU A 391 -13.90 22.87 -5.36
N PHE A 392 -13.89 23.43 -4.15
CA PHE A 392 -13.76 24.86 -3.93
C PHE A 392 -12.41 25.42 -4.41
N ILE A 393 -11.34 24.64 -4.35
CA ILE A 393 -10.02 25.10 -4.81
C ILE A 393 -9.65 24.63 -6.22
N ARG A 394 -10.53 23.90 -6.90
CA ARG A 394 -10.26 23.27 -8.22
C ARG A 394 -9.55 24.22 -9.20
N ASN A 395 -10.06 25.44 -9.33
CA ASN A 395 -9.51 26.43 -10.28
C ASN A 395 -8.17 27.02 -9.83
N ARG A 396 -7.81 26.87 -8.54
CA ARG A 396 -6.57 27.35 -7.93
C ARG A 396 -5.44 26.31 -7.94
N LEU A 397 -5.74 25.05 -8.36
CA LEU A 397 -4.74 24.00 -8.48
C LEU A 397 -3.84 24.13 -9.72
N ASN A 398 -4.02 25.19 -10.51
CA ASN A 398 -3.14 25.49 -11.62
C ASN A 398 -1.71 25.73 -11.11
N PRO A 399 -0.67 25.21 -11.81
CA PRO A 399 0.70 25.53 -11.50
C PRO A 399 0.91 27.04 -11.60
N ASN A 400 1.72 27.58 -10.71
CA ASN A 400 2.15 28.97 -10.85
C ASN A 400 3.21 29.00 -11.95
N TYR A 401 2.92 29.66 -13.05
CA TYR A 401 3.88 29.96 -14.09
C TYR A 401 4.72 31.19 -13.67
N ILE A 402 6.01 31.16 -13.99
CA ILE A 402 6.94 32.31 -13.81
C ILE A 402 6.81 33.22 -15.03
#